data_c0b399050bd114c9da32a155bd3acc55
#
_entry.id   c0b399050bd114c9da32a155bd3acc55
#
_cell.length_a   1.000
_cell.length_b   1.000
_cell.length_c   1.000
_cell.angle_alpha   90.00
_cell.angle_beta   90.00
_cell.angle_gamma   90.00
#
_symmetry.space_group_name_H-M   'P 1'
#
loop_
_entity.id
_entity.type
_entity.pdbx_description
1 polymer ?
#
loop_
_entity_poly.entity_id
_entity_poly.type
_entity_poly.pdbx_seq_one_letter_code
_entity_poly.pdbx_strand_id
1 'polypeptide(L)'
;SNDIRRGKITQEDLEKFIEASKNINDLPLYIDETPAIKISTLANRARRIKRLHGLDLIVVDYIQLMTTGNFKYEGRVQEIGEITQGLKALAKELSVPVLALSQLSRAVEQRDDKRPQLSDLRESGSIEQDADVVMFVYRPEYYLEKSEPQAGTAEHITWQEKMSQVHNQALVIIGKQRHGPTGIINLEFESAYTKFKDANNIKFDN
;
A
#
# COMPACT_ATOMS: atom_id res chain seq x y z
N SER A 1 -5.53 -4.03 18.34
CA SER A 1 -4.15 -3.63 18.12
C SER A 1 -3.70 -2.43 18.98
N ASN A 2 -4.58 -1.49 19.33
CA ASN A 2 -4.26 -0.38 20.23
C ASN A 2 -3.96 -0.87 21.67
N ASP A 3 -4.63 -1.89 22.12
CA ASP A 3 -4.45 -2.46 23.47
C ASP A 3 -3.12 -3.19 23.58
N ILE A 4 -2.68 -3.88 22.51
CA ILE A 4 -1.35 -4.49 22.42
C ILE A 4 -0.25 -3.42 22.54
N ARG A 5 -0.38 -2.30 21.79
CA ARG A 5 0.59 -1.19 21.85
C ARG A 5 0.65 -0.50 23.22
N ARG A 6 -0.44 -0.53 23.98
CA ARG A 6 -0.56 0.04 25.32
C ARG A 6 -0.19 -0.94 26.43
N GLY A 7 0.24 -2.16 26.09
CA GLY A 7 0.58 -3.19 27.08
C GLY A 7 -0.61 -3.76 27.85
N LYS A 8 -1.84 -3.54 27.37
CA LYS A 8 -3.07 -4.07 27.95
C LYS A 8 -3.40 -5.41 27.30
N ILE A 9 -2.61 -6.44 27.60
CA ILE A 9 -2.79 -7.80 27.07
C ILE A 9 -3.24 -8.67 28.23
N THR A 10 -4.36 -9.37 28.07
CA THR A 10 -4.84 -10.39 29.00
C THR A 10 -4.15 -11.72 28.75
N GLN A 11 -4.28 -12.67 29.70
CA GLN A 11 -3.76 -14.03 29.51
C GLN A 11 -4.43 -14.72 28.30
N GLU A 12 -5.72 -14.52 28.11
CA GLU A 12 -6.46 -15.05 26.96
C GLU A 12 -5.97 -14.47 25.61
N ASP A 13 -5.65 -13.17 25.58
CA ASP A 13 -5.07 -12.53 24.40
C ASP A 13 -3.70 -13.11 24.06
N LEU A 14 -2.89 -13.41 25.09
CA LEU A 14 -1.58 -14.03 24.91
C LEU A 14 -1.68 -15.42 24.29
N GLU A 15 -2.63 -16.24 24.76
CA GLU A 15 -2.90 -17.58 24.20
C GLU A 15 -3.32 -17.51 22.74
N LYS A 16 -4.24 -16.61 22.39
CA LYS A 16 -4.64 -16.33 20.99
C LYS A 16 -3.45 -15.88 20.14
N PHE A 17 -2.56 -15.08 20.72
CA PHE A 17 -1.35 -14.61 20.03
C PHE A 17 -0.38 -15.76 19.73
N ILE A 18 -0.18 -16.66 20.69
CA ILE A 18 0.69 -17.85 20.53
C ILE A 18 0.10 -18.78 19.44
N GLU A 19 -1.20 -19.01 19.46
CA GLU A 19 -1.86 -19.82 18.44
C GLU A 19 -1.74 -19.20 17.04
N ALA A 20 -2.04 -17.91 16.92
CA ALA A 20 -1.88 -17.19 15.65
C ALA A 20 -0.43 -17.20 15.15
N SER A 21 0.56 -17.07 16.05
CA SER A 21 1.98 -17.12 15.69
C SER A 21 2.39 -18.49 15.13
N LYS A 22 1.87 -19.58 15.69
CA LYS A 22 2.11 -20.94 15.15
C LYS A 22 1.58 -21.06 13.72
N ASN A 23 0.34 -20.62 13.51
CA ASN A 23 -0.29 -20.66 12.19
C ASN A 23 0.49 -19.83 11.14
N ILE A 24 1.04 -18.67 11.55
CA ILE A 24 1.83 -17.81 10.65
C ILE A 24 3.18 -18.45 10.32
N ASN A 25 3.84 -19.12 11.28
CA ASN A 25 5.13 -19.76 11.06
C ASN A 25 5.08 -20.90 10.01
N ASP A 26 3.92 -21.52 9.85
CA ASP A 26 3.72 -22.60 8.88
C ASP A 26 3.40 -22.07 7.45
N LEU A 27 3.21 -20.76 7.31
CA LEU A 27 2.97 -20.16 6.00
C LEU A 27 4.27 -20.03 5.20
N PRO A 28 4.22 -20.18 3.87
CA PRO A 28 5.37 -19.93 2.99
C PRO A 28 5.63 -18.43 2.81
N LEU A 29 5.80 -17.71 3.92
CA LEU A 29 6.03 -16.28 3.99
C LEU A 29 7.48 -16.01 4.41
N TYR A 30 8.24 -15.35 3.53
CA TYR A 30 9.63 -14.96 3.75
C TYR A 30 9.69 -13.45 3.96
N ILE A 31 10.13 -13.01 5.13
CA ILE A 31 10.26 -11.59 5.47
C ILE A 31 11.74 -11.22 5.44
N ASP A 32 12.07 -10.17 4.71
CA ASP A 32 13.42 -9.61 4.62
C ASP A 32 13.42 -8.20 5.21
N GLU A 33 14.04 -8.04 6.37
CA GLU A 33 14.10 -6.79 7.13
C GLU A 33 15.33 -5.94 6.79
N THR A 34 16.07 -6.27 5.72
CA THR A 34 17.29 -5.54 5.35
C THR A 34 16.97 -4.08 5.01
N PRO A 35 17.47 -3.10 5.77
CA PRO A 35 17.23 -1.69 5.46
C PRO A 35 17.96 -1.31 4.16
N ALA A 36 17.36 -0.41 3.37
CA ALA A 36 17.91 0.08 2.12
C ALA A 36 18.42 -1.05 1.19
N ILE A 37 17.62 -2.11 1.05
CA ILE A 37 17.99 -3.27 0.24
C ILE A 37 18.29 -2.85 -1.20
N LYS A 38 19.41 -3.35 -1.75
CA LYS A 38 19.77 -3.13 -3.15
C LYS A 38 18.89 -3.99 -4.05
N ILE A 39 18.47 -3.45 -5.20
CA ILE A 39 17.69 -4.20 -6.19
C ILE A 39 18.41 -5.49 -6.63
N SER A 40 19.72 -5.48 -6.78
CA SER A 40 20.53 -6.66 -7.09
C SER A 40 20.49 -7.72 -5.98
N THR A 41 20.51 -7.29 -4.71
CA THR A 41 20.42 -8.19 -3.55
C THR A 41 19.03 -8.83 -3.47
N LEU A 42 17.97 -8.03 -3.63
CA LEU A 42 16.60 -8.55 -3.71
C LEU A 42 16.47 -9.61 -4.80
N ALA A 43 16.97 -9.32 -6.01
CA ALA A 43 16.92 -10.22 -7.13
C ALA A 43 17.62 -11.57 -6.84
N ASN A 44 18.83 -11.53 -6.24
CA ASN A 44 19.55 -12.75 -5.88
C ASN A 44 18.81 -13.59 -4.82
N ARG A 45 18.23 -12.92 -3.82
CA ARG A 45 17.42 -13.61 -2.78
C ARG A 45 16.15 -14.22 -3.38
N ALA A 46 15.43 -13.49 -4.22
CA ALA A 46 14.23 -13.97 -4.89
C ALA A 46 14.50 -15.18 -5.78
N ARG A 47 15.59 -15.17 -6.57
CA ARG A 47 16.03 -16.32 -7.38
C ARG A 47 16.30 -17.53 -6.50
N ARG A 48 16.97 -17.34 -5.36
CA ARG A 48 17.26 -18.42 -4.41
C ARG A 48 15.99 -19.03 -3.83
N ILE A 49 15.05 -18.18 -3.36
CA ILE A 49 13.78 -18.65 -2.80
C ILE A 49 12.99 -19.39 -3.89
N LYS A 50 12.86 -18.82 -5.09
CA LYS A 50 12.15 -19.46 -6.21
C LYS A 50 12.68 -20.85 -6.52
N ARG A 51 14.00 -21.01 -6.52
CA ARG A 51 14.64 -22.30 -6.82
C ARG A 51 14.45 -23.35 -5.71
N LEU A 52 14.45 -22.94 -4.44
CA LEU A 52 14.45 -23.86 -3.30
C LEU A 52 13.04 -24.19 -2.80
N HIS A 53 12.12 -23.24 -2.87
CA HIS A 53 10.83 -23.31 -2.19
C HIS A 53 9.65 -22.95 -3.11
N GLY A 54 9.91 -22.42 -4.30
CA GLY A 54 8.89 -21.75 -5.09
C GLY A 54 8.71 -20.28 -4.66
N LEU A 55 8.12 -19.48 -5.52
CA LEU A 55 7.83 -18.06 -5.25
C LEU A 55 6.69 -17.61 -6.16
N ASP A 56 5.61 -17.12 -5.58
CA ASP A 56 4.38 -16.75 -6.30
C ASP A 56 4.11 -15.25 -6.28
N LEU A 57 4.67 -14.51 -5.31
CA LEU A 57 4.52 -13.06 -5.18
C LEU A 57 5.74 -12.46 -4.50
N ILE A 58 6.17 -11.29 -4.96
CA ILE A 58 7.14 -10.42 -4.28
C ILE A 58 6.41 -9.16 -3.84
N VAL A 59 6.53 -8.80 -2.55
CA VAL A 59 6.01 -7.54 -2.02
C VAL A 59 7.18 -6.67 -1.59
N VAL A 60 7.18 -5.40 -2.04
CA VAL A 60 8.18 -4.39 -1.66
C VAL A 60 7.50 -3.27 -0.89
N ASP A 61 7.82 -3.12 0.40
CA ASP A 61 7.30 -2.07 1.27
C ASP A 61 8.46 -1.18 1.77
N TYR A 62 8.71 -0.06 1.16
CA TYR A 62 8.23 0.54 -0.05
C TYR A 62 9.41 0.94 -0.95
N ILE A 63 9.17 1.27 -2.22
CA ILE A 63 10.21 1.50 -3.24
C ILE A 63 11.23 2.55 -2.80
N GLN A 64 10.78 3.62 -2.13
CA GLN A 64 11.64 4.71 -1.68
C GLN A 64 12.63 4.31 -0.57
N LEU A 65 12.53 3.14 0.02
CA LEU A 65 13.56 2.60 0.92
C LEU A 65 14.62 1.76 0.20
N MET A 66 14.39 1.39 -1.04
CA MET A 66 15.38 0.63 -1.82
C MET A 66 16.52 1.52 -2.34
N THR A 67 17.61 0.88 -2.71
CA THR A 67 18.77 1.54 -3.36
C THR A 67 19.32 0.69 -4.49
N THR A 68 20.00 1.34 -5.43
CA THR A 68 20.81 0.66 -6.42
C THR A 68 22.20 0.31 -5.86
N GLY A 69 22.63 1.03 -4.81
CA GLY A 69 23.99 0.98 -4.27
C GLY A 69 25.01 1.72 -5.13
N ASN A 70 24.57 2.49 -6.08
CA ASN A 70 25.41 3.29 -6.96
C ASN A 70 25.37 4.75 -6.50
N PHE A 71 26.48 5.27 -5.98
CA PHE A 71 26.58 6.64 -5.45
C PHE A 71 26.74 7.72 -6.55
N LYS A 72 26.66 7.35 -7.83
CA LYS A 72 26.86 8.26 -8.96
C LYS A 72 25.58 8.94 -9.48
N TYR A 73 24.43 8.70 -8.87
CA TYR A 73 23.20 9.34 -9.33
C TYR A 73 23.16 10.82 -8.93
N GLU A 74 22.88 11.67 -9.90
CA GLU A 74 22.65 13.10 -9.69
C GLU A 74 21.25 13.40 -9.09
N GLY A 75 20.41 12.37 -8.87
CA GLY A 75 19.08 12.56 -8.30
C GLY A 75 18.32 11.28 -7.96
N ARG A 76 17.44 11.39 -6.97
CA ARG A 76 16.60 10.27 -6.47
C ARG A 76 15.64 9.72 -7.54
N VAL A 77 15.17 10.58 -8.45
CA VAL A 77 14.29 10.20 -9.55
C VAL A 77 14.93 9.15 -10.46
N GLN A 78 16.20 9.33 -10.81
CA GLN A 78 16.93 8.39 -11.66
C GLN A 78 17.15 7.04 -10.92
N GLU A 79 17.49 7.10 -9.64
CA GLU A 79 17.65 5.90 -8.82
C GLU A 79 16.35 5.09 -8.73
N ILE A 80 15.21 5.76 -8.50
CA ILE A 80 13.89 5.10 -8.50
C ILE A 80 13.60 4.50 -9.87
N GLY A 81 13.95 5.16 -10.97
CA GLY A 81 13.80 4.62 -12.32
C GLY A 81 14.56 3.32 -12.53
N GLU A 82 15.81 3.24 -12.08
CA GLU A 82 16.57 1.98 -12.17
C GLU A 82 15.98 0.88 -11.30
N ILE A 83 15.50 1.23 -10.09
CA ILE A 83 14.85 0.27 -9.20
C ILE A 83 13.58 -0.29 -9.85
N THR A 84 12.71 0.56 -10.41
CA THR A 84 11.46 0.10 -11.04
C THR A 84 11.70 -0.76 -12.27
N GLN A 85 12.67 -0.40 -13.12
CA GLN A 85 13.11 -1.22 -14.24
C GLN A 85 13.67 -2.57 -13.76
N GLY A 86 14.47 -2.55 -12.70
CA GLY A 86 15.00 -3.76 -12.08
C GLY A 86 13.91 -4.69 -11.53
N LEU A 87 12.89 -4.13 -10.86
CA LEU A 87 11.74 -4.88 -10.37
C LEU A 87 10.92 -5.46 -11.53
N LYS A 88 10.72 -4.69 -12.60
CA LYS A 88 10.03 -5.17 -13.81
C LYS A 88 10.79 -6.29 -14.51
N ALA A 89 12.11 -6.17 -14.61
CA ALA A 89 12.96 -7.21 -15.19
C ALA A 89 12.90 -8.49 -14.35
N LEU A 90 12.97 -8.36 -13.01
CA LEU A 90 12.89 -9.48 -12.08
C LEU A 90 11.53 -10.20 -12.16
N ALA A 91 10.42 -9.44 -12.23
CA ALA A 91 9.09 -10.01 -12.40
C ALA A 91 8.98 -10.89 -13.65
N LYS A 92 9.52 -10.39 -14.78
CA LYS A 92 9.55 -11.13 -16.05
C LYS A 92 10.47 -12.35 -15.98
N GLU A 93 11.67 -12.19 -15.44
CA GLU A 93 12.66 -13.27 -15.33
C GLU A 93 12.13 -14.44 -14.51
N LEU A 94 11.53 -14.13 -13.35
CA LEU A 94 11.01 -15.16 -12.46
C LEU A 94 9.59 -15.61 -12.81
N SER A 95 8.89 -14.94 -13.73
CA SER A 95 7.46 -15.15 -13.99
C SER A 95 6.65 -15.04 -12.67
N VAL A 96 6.90 -13.99 -11.88
CA VAL A 96 6.28 -13.73 -10.58
C VAL A 96 5.80 -12.30 -10.54
N PRO A 97 4.57 -12.02 -10.14
CA PRO A 97 4.09 -10.65 -9.93
C PRO A 97 4.89 -9.96 -8.82
N VAL A 98 5.14 -8.67 -9.01
CA VAL A 98 5.75 -7.80 -7.99
C VAL A 98 4.74 -6.74 -7.60
N LEU A 99 4.33 -6.73 -6.34
CA LEU A 99 3.52 -5.70 -5.71
C LEU A 99 4.46 -4.73 -4.99
N ALA A 100 4.62 -3.53 -5.53
CA ALA A 100 5.49 -2.52 -4.97
C ALA A 100 4.66 -1.37 -4.40
N LEU A 101 4.83 -1.07 -3.11
CA LEU A 101 4.23 0.08 -2.48
C LEU A 101 5.06 1.32 -2.79
N SER A 102 4.38 2.45 -2.96
CA SER A 102 5.02 3.74 -3.21
C SER A 102 4.36 4.83 -2.40
N GLN A 103 5.18 5.69 -1.81
CA GLN A 103 4.70 6.89 -1.17
C GLN A 103 4.30 7.92 -2.23
N LEU A 104 3.19 8.62 -2.00
CA LEU A 104 2.73 9.71 -2.86
C LEU A 104 3.40 11.03 -2.49
N SER A 105 3.45 11.94 -3.47
CA SER A 105 3.86 13.33 -3.23
C SER A 105 2.92 13.99 -2.22
N ARG A 106 3.48 14.80 -1.33
CA ARG A 106 2.70 15.61 -0.38
C ARG A 106 1.80 16.65 -1.03
N ALA A 107 1.97 16.92 -2.32
CA ALA A 107 1.11 17.84 -3.07
C ALA A 107 -0.37 17.42 -3.06
N VAL A 108 -0.67 16.12 -2.93
CA VAL A 108 -2.04 15.63 -2.77
C VAL A 108 -2.74 16.21 -1.54
N GLU A 109 -2.00 16.47 -0.47
CA GLU A 109 -2.51 17.05 0.79
C GLU A 109 -2.89 18.53 0.66
N GLN A 110 -2.44 19.22 -0.40
CA GLN A 110 -2.67 20.64 -0.63
C GLN A 110 -3.84 20.91 -1.57
N ARG A 111 -4.36 19.89 -2.28
CA ARG A 111 -5.51 20.03 -3.19
C ARG A 111 -6.83 20.00 -2.42
N ASP A 112 -7.87 20.59 -2.99
CA ASP A 112 -9.24 20.48 -2.48
C ASP A 112 -9.72 19.02 -2.60
N ASP A 113 -9.59 18.41 -3.78
CA ASP A 113 -9.82 16.99 -3.99
C ASP A 113 -8.55 16.20 -3.65
N LYS A 114 -8.62 15.48 -2.54
CA LYS A 114 -7.50 14.68 -2.02
C LYS A 114 -7.45 13.26 -2.58
N ARG A 115 -8.26 12.95 -3.60
CA ARG A 115 -8.18 11.66 -4.29
C ARG A 115 -6.84 11.55 -5.01
N PRO A 116 -6.07 10.50 -4.76
CA PRO A 116 -4.79 10.29 -5.43
C PRO A 116 -4.96 10.09 -6.94
N GLN A 117 -3.99 10.56 -7.70
CA GLN A 117 -3.92 10.43 -9.16
C GLN A 117 -2.48 10.18 -9.63
N LEU A 118 -2.31 9.80 -10.90
CA LEU A 118 -1.00 9.43 -11.45
C LEU A 118 0.05 10.54 -11.31
N SER A 119 -0.35 11.81 -11.41
CA SER A 119 0.55 12.95 -11.21
C SER A 119 1.14 13.03 -9.78
N ASP A 120 0.53 12.35 -8.81
CA ASP A 120 1.05 12.30 -7.44
C ASP A 120 2.23 11.34 -7.30
N LEU A 121 2.50 10.51 -8.32
CA LEU A 121 3.72 9.73 -8.49
C LEU A 121 4.86 10.53 -9.13
N ARG A 122 4.74 11.85 -9.23
CA ARG A 122 5.55 12.75 -10.09
C ARG A 122 7.05 12.74 -9.79
N GLU A 123 7.46 12.52 -8.56
CA GLU A 123 8.90 12.33 -8.22
C GLU A 123 9.43 10.98 -8.72
N SER A 124 8.57 10.17 -9.32
CA SER A 124 8.83 8.81 -9.76
C SER A 124 8.06 8.52 -11.07
N GLY A 125 8.15 9.42 -12.07
CA GLY A 125 7.49 9.24 -13.37
C GLY A 125 7.78 7.88 -14.03
N SER A 126 8.92 7.28 -13.69
CA SER A 126 9.29 5.91 -14.06
C SER A 126 8.37 4.86 -13.45
N ILE A 127 7.83 5.07 -12.22
CA ILE A 127 6.88 4.11 -11.61
C ILE A 127 5.65 3.97 -12.49
N GLU A 128 5.08 5.11 -12.92
CA GLU A 128 3.93 5.09 -13.82
C GLU A 128 4.25 4.37 -15.14
N GLN A 129 5.43 4.64 -15.73
CA GLN A 129 5.80 4.05 -17.01
C GLN A 129 6.01 2.55 -16.92
N ASP A 130 6.69 2.07 -15.89
CA ASP A 130 7.11 0.68 -15.74
C ASP A 130 5.99 -0.23 -15.20
N ALA A 131 5.08 0.30 -14.36
CA ALA A 131 3.98 -0.47 -13.80
C ALA A 131 2.95 -0.89 -14.86
N ASP A 132 2.47 -2.13 -14.79
CA ASP A 132 1.34 -2.60 -15.60
C ASP A 132 0.01 -2.15 -15.03
N VAL A 133 -0.07 -2.06 -13.70
CA VAL A 133 -1.23 -1.59 -12.95
C VAL A 133 -0.76 -0.59 -11.89
N VAL A 134 -1.47 0.51 -11.74
CA VAL A 134 -1.30 1.47 -10.64
C VAL A 134 -2.62 1.57 -9.89
N MET A 135 -2.56 1.29 -8.60
CA MET A 135 -3.72 1.36 -7.71
C MET A 135 -3.42 2.34 -6.58
N PHE A 136 -4.39 3.16 -6.22
CA PHE A 136 -4.33 4.07 -5.09
C PHE A 136 -5.31 3.64 -4.03
N VAL A 137 -4.89 3.67 -2.77
CA VAL A 137 -5.79 3.48 -1.63
C VAL A 137 -6.20 4.85 -1.11
N TYR A 138 -7.49 5.09 -1.01
CA TYR A 138 -8.05 6.34 -0.54
C TYR A 138 -9.12 6.10 0.53
N ARG A 139 -9.03 6.83 1.63
CA ARG A 139 -10.00 6.80 2.73
C ARG A 139 -10.53 8.21 2.96
N PRO A 140 -11.76 8.53 2.51
CA PRO A 140 -12.34 9.87 2.66
C PRO A 140 -12.51 10.25 4.13
N GLU A 141 -12.89 9.31 5.00
CA GLU A 141 -13.01 9.48 6.44
C GLU A 141 -11.74 10.08 7.08
N TYR A 142 -10.55 9.57 6.70
CA TYR A 142 -9.27 10.03 7.22
C TYR A 142 -9.00 11.52 6.97
N TYR A 143 -9.45 12.05 5.84
CA TYR A 143 -9.29 13.45 5.52
C TYR A 143 -10.35 14.33 6.20
N LEU A 144 -11.58 13.83 6.32
CA LEU A 144 -12.66 14.53 7.04
C LEU A 144 -12.36 14.61 8.54
N GLU A 145 -11.83 13.58 9.17
CA GLU A 145 -11.41 13.61 10.59
C GLU A 145 -10.44 14.76 10.89
N LYS A 146 -9.52 15.06 9.94
CA LYS A 146 -8.55 16.14 10.10
C LYS A 146 -9.14 17.55 9.96
N SER A 147 -10.33 17.67 9.42
CA SER A 147 -11.01 18.94 9.13
C SER A 147 -12.23 19.17 10.00
N GLU A 148 -12.31 18.56 11.18
CA GLU A 148 -13.42 18.71 12.11
C GLU A 148 -13.55 20.18 12.56
N PRO A 149 -14.71 20.82 12.30
CA PRO A 149 -14.95 22.18 12.76
C PRO A 149 -15.23 22.24 14.27
N GLN A 150 -15.28 23.45 14.82
CA GLN A 150 -15.62 23.67 16.22
C GLN A 150 -17.02 23.11 16.53
N ALA A 151 -17.10 22.30 17.59
CA ALA A 151 -18.36 21.71 18.04
C ALA A 151 -19.43 22.79 18.34
N GLY A 152 -20.69 22.52 17.90
CA GLY A 152 -21.83 23.42 18.10
C GLY A 152 -22.03 24.46 16.99
N THR A 153 -21.22 24.46 15.93
CA THR A 153 -21.41 25.34 14.76
C THR A 153 -22.26 24.66 13.66
N ALA A 154 -22.81 25.41 12.74
CA ALA A 154 -23.54 24.88 11.59
C ALA A 154 -22.61 24.02 10.69
N GLU A 155 -21.35 24.44 10.56
CA GLU A 155 -20.33 23.72 9.84
C GLU A 155 -20.06 22.34 10.47
N HIS A 156 -20.10 22.24 11.80
CA HIS A 156 -19.92 20.96 12.50
C HIS A 156 -21.09 19.99 12.21
N ILE A 157 -22.33 20.48 12.14
CA ILE A 157 -23.47 19.65 11.77
C ILE A 157 -23.31 19.10 10.35
N THR A 158 -22.97 19.97 9.40
CA THR A 158 -22.71 19.57 8.00
C THR A 158 -21.54 18.58 7.91
N TRP A 159 -20.51 18.75 8.72
CA TRP A 159 -19.38 17.83 8.79
C TRP A 159 -19.82 16.46 9.33
N GLN A 160 -20.63 16.41 10.39
CA GLN A 160 -21.16 15.16 10.94
C GLN A 160 -21.99 14.38 9.89
N GLU A 161 -22.84 15.09 9.12
CA GLU A 161 -23.60 14.46 8.03
C GLU A 161 -22.65 13.83 6.99
N LYS A 162 -21.63 14.57 6.53
CA LYS A 162 -20.64 14.04 5.60
C LYS A 162 -19.87 12.85 6.18
N MET A 163 -19.49 12.94 7.46
CA MET A 163 -18.78 11.88 8.16
C MET A 163 -19.60 10.59 8.21
N SER A 164 -20.90 10.69 8.48
CA SER A 164 -21.79 9.52 8.50
C SER A 164 -21.89 8.82 7.14
N GLN A 165 -21.76 9.58 6.03
CA GLN A 165 -21.82 9.03 4.67
C GLN A 165 -20.54 8.27 4.26
N VAL A 166 -19.39 8.64 4.85
CA VAL A 166 -18.10 8.04 4.47
C VAL A 166 -17.51 7.15 5.56
N HIS A 167 -18.25 6.95 6.64
CA HIS A 167 -17.79 6.12 7.76
C HIS A 167 -17.39 4.72 7.30
N ASN A 168 -16.20 4.29 7.69
CA ASN A 168 -15.58 3.03 7.28
C ASN A 168 -15.37 2.86 5.75
N GLN A 169 -15.63 3.88 4.95
CA GLN A 169 -15.44 3.78 3.50
C GLN A 169 -13.96 3.81 3.13
N ALA A 170 -13.57 2.91 2.24
CA ALA A 170 -12.29 2.94 1.58
C ALA A 170 -12.46 2.66 0.09
N LEU A 171 -11.60 3.26 -0.72
CA LEU A 171 -11.61 3.12 -2.17
C LEU A 171 -10.26 2.59 -2.65
N VAL A 172 -10.28 1.65 -3.57
CA VAL A 172 -9.13 1.32 -4.41
C VAL A 172 -9.39 1.93 -5.79
N ILE A 173 -8.60 2.94 -6.14
CA ILE A 173 -8.71 3.66 -7.42
C ILE A 173 -7.68 3.06 -8.37
N ILE A 174 -8.13 2.40 -9.42
CA ILE A 174 -7.28 1.88 -10.49
C ILE A 174 -6.98 3.04 -11.45
N GLY A 175 -5.83 3.71 -11.23
CA GLY A 175 -5.42 4.86 -12.04
C GLY A 175 -4.78 4.48 -13.37
N LYS A 176 -4.21 3.28 -13.46
CA LYS A 176 -3.65 2.71 -14.69
C LYS A 176 -3.84 1.21 -14.72
N GLN A 177 -4.21 0.69 -15.87
CA GLN A 177 -4.22 -0.74 -16.16
C GLN A 177 -3.89 -0.95 -17.64
N ARG A 178 -2.76 -1.62 -17.92
CA ARG A 178 -2.25 -1.75 -19.30
C ARG A 178 -3.18 -2.55 -20.21
N HIS A 179 -3.86 -3.55 -19.67
CA HIS A 179 -4.70 -4.48 -20.42
C HIS A 179 -6.16 -4.53 -19.94
N GLY A 180 -6.64 -3.47 -19.30
CA GLY A 180 -8.00 -3.39 -18.79
C GLY A 180 -8.45 -1.96 -18.51
N PRO A 181 -9.71 -1.78 -18.09
CA PRO A 181 -10.24 -0.47 -17.76
C PRO A 181 -9.67 0.05 -16.43
N THR A 182 -9.65 1.36 -16.31
CA THR A 182 -9.51 2.04 -15.02
C THR A 182 -10.86 2.08 -14.30
N GLY A 183 -10.86 2.27 -12.99
CA GLY A 183 -12.12 2.29 -12.24
C GLY A 183 -11.90 2.45 -10.74
N ILE A 184 -12.98 2.33 -9.98
CA ILE A 184 -12.97 2.45 -8.53
C ILE A 184 -13.63 1.21 -7.93
N ILE A 185 -12.95 0.60 -6.96
CA ILE A 185 -13.47 -0.50 -6.16
C ILE A 185 -13.78 0.04 -4.77
N ASN A 186 -15.03 -0.12 -4.33
CA ASN A 186 -15.44 0.25 -2.99
C ASN A 186 -15.12 -0.87 -2.02
N LEU A 187 -14.49 -0.52 -0.90
CA LEU A 187 -14.16 -1.40 0.20
C LEU A 187 -14.67 -0.80 1.51
N GLU A 188 -14.76 -1.62 2.53
CA GLU A 188 -14.95 -1.21 3.92
C GLU A 188 -13.62 -1.29 4.66
N PHE A 189 -13.32 -0.29 5.51
CA PHE A 189 -12.13 -0.27 6.35
C PHE A 189 -12.49 -0.31 7.83
N GLU A 190 -12.20 -1.42 8.47
CA GLU A 190 -12.39 -1.60 9.90
C GLU A 190 -11.17 -1.07 10.66
N SER A 191 -11.27 0.16 11.17
CA SER A 191 -10.16 0.90 11.77
C SER A 191 -9.60 0.22 13.03
N ALA A 192 -10.46 -0.44 13.82
CA ALA A 192 -10.05 -1.16 15.03
C ALA A 192 -9.01 -2.25 14.75
N TYR A 193 -9.10 -2.90 13.60
CA TYR A 193 -8.21 -4.00 13.17
C TYR A 193 -7.28 -3.60 12.02
N THR A 194 -7.39 -2.39 11.51
CA THR A 194 -6.65 -1.93 10.32
C THR A 194 -6.89 -2.87 9.12
N LYS A 195 -8.14 -3.30 8.94
CA LYS A 195 -8.52 -4.35 8.01
C LYS A 195 -9.44 -3.81 6.92
N PHE A 196 -9.10 -4.13 5.67
CA PHE A 196 -9.99 -3.94 4.53
C PHE A 196 -10.91 -5.16 4.37
N LYS A 197 -12.16 -4.90 4.01
CA LYS A 197 -13.17 -5.92 3.71
C LYS A 197 -13.89 -5.53 2.42
N ASP A 198 -14.51 -6.51 1.78
CA ASP A 198 -15.41 -6.23 0.67
C ASP A 198 -16.60 -5.41 1.18
N ALA A 199 -16.96 -4.36 0.46
CA ALA A 199 -18.20 -3.64 0.74
C ALA A 199 -19.39 -4.57 0.43
N ASN A 200 -20.35 -4.66 1.36
CA ASN A 200 -21.51 -5.56 1.28
C ASN A 200 -22.42 -5.34 0.04
N ASN A 201 -22.07 -4.42 -0.87
CA ASN A 201 -22.80 -4.11 -2.11
C ASN A 201 -21.82 -3.93 -3.29
N ILE A 202 -21.05 -4.96 -3.65
CA ILE A 202 -20.31 -4.92 -4.92
C ILE A 202 -21.32 -5.22 -6.04
N LYS A 203 -21.98 -4.16 -6.57
CA LYS A 203 -22.44 -4.19 -7.95
C LYS A 203 -21.22 -3.88 -8.81
N PHE A 204 -20.73 -4.89 -9.52
CA PHE A 204 -19.84 -4.64 -10.65
C PHE A 204 -20.69 -3.96 -11.72
N ASP A 205 -20.60 -2.65 -11.85
CA ASP A 205 -21.10 -1.95 -13.03
C ASP A 205 -20.17 -2.34 -14.18
N ASN A 206 -20.72 -3.17 -15.08
CA ASN A 206 -20.09 -3.58 -16.33
C ASN A 206 -20.01 -2.42 -17.32
#